data_f74fe43d265080edfba3f5a5cb36bf17
#
_entry.id   f74fe43d265080edfba3f5a5cb36bf17
#
_cell.length_a   1.000
_cell.length_b   1.000
_cell.length_c   1.000
_cell.angle_alpha   90.00
_cell.angle_beta   90.00
_cell.angle_gamma   90.00
#
_symmetry.space_group_name_H-M   'P 1'
#
loop_
_entity.id
_entity.type
_entity.pdbx_description
1 polymer ?
#
loop_
_entity_poly.entity_id
_entity_poly.type
_entity_poly.pdbx_seq_one_letter_code
_entity_poly.pdbx_strand_id
1 'polypeptide(L)'
;GTLLIGGYGGIYRYKDTNPYISDYSLNVVNSASVYTLHRLGAKRVTLSYEINKKSLKDLVDAYYKDNDGYPSLEMIVYGRAPLLFTKYCPLKKMNQCGNCKKKQYELQDENFSFPILSHEDCTTTILNGKILNLLDEMNSIEHVEAFRLNFTIESKEEVIQIIEMAKDKLNGSTVSVFNPDTDTRGHFNKEIM
;
A
#
# COMPACT_ATOMS: atom_id res chain seq x y z
N GLY A 1 10.90 -17.78 7.14
CA GLY A 1 10.45 -16.38 7.15
C GLY A 1 8.96 -16.28 6.87
N THR A 2 8.35 -15.12 7.12
CA THR A 2 6.95 -14.85 6.80
C THR A 2 6.84 -14.39 5.34
N LEU A 3 5.87 -14.93 4.59
CA LEU A 3 5.61 -14.54 3.21
C LEU A 3 4.66 -13.34 3.15
N LEU A 4 4.79 -12.50 2.11
CA LEU A 4 3.80 -11.51 1.72
C LEU A 4 3.07 -12.05 0.48
N ILE A 5 1.75 -12.26 0.58
CA ILE A 5 0.98 -12.93 -0.47
C ILE A 5 -0.13 -12.03 -0.99
N GLY A 6 -0.05 -11.68 -2.29
CA GLY A 6 -0.97 -10.80 -2.98
C GLY A 6 -2.03 -11.49 -3.84
N GLY A 7 -2.23 -12.79 -3.72
CA GLY A 7 -3.23 -13.50 -4.51
C GLY A 7 -3.64 -14.85 -3.93
N TYR A 8 -4.89 -15.26 -4.16
CA TYR A 8 -5.45 -16.50 -3.62
C TYR A 8 -4.68 -17.75 -4.05
N GLY A 9 -4.09 -17.78 -5.26
CA GLY A 9 -3.23 -18.89 -5.70
C GLY A 9 -2.00 -19.06 -4.81
N GLY A 10 -1.40 -17.96 -4.37
CA GLY A 10 -0.30 -17.96 -3.41
C GLY A 10 -0.75 -18.45 -2.03
N ILE A 11 -1.91 -17.99 -1.54
CA ILE A 11 -2.49 -18.45 -0.28
C ILE A 11 -2.72 -19.95 -0.34
N TYR A 12 -3.40 -20.44 -1.38
CA TYR A 12 -3.66 -21.86 -1.56
C TYR A 12 -2.39 -22.71 -1.51
N ARG A 13 -1.30 -22.22 -2.13
CA ARG A 13 -0.03 -22.95 -2.22
C ARG A 13 0.76 -22.98 -0.91
N TYR A 14 0.73 -21.91 -0.11
CA TYR A 14 1.68 -21.71 0.98
C TYR A 14 1.07 -21.66 2.37
N LYS A 15 -0.27 -21.54 2.53
CA LYS A 15 -0.94 -21.37 3.83
C LYS A 15 -0.62 -22.44 4.88
N ASP A 16 -0.37 -23.67 4.43
CA ASP A 16 -0.12 -24.83 5.31
C ASP A 16 1.39 -25.07 5.57
N THR A 17 2.27 -24.34 4.85
CA THR A 17 3.73 -24.54 4.94
C THR A 17 4.47 -23.33 5.50
N ASN A 18 3.95 -22.13 5.33
CA ASN A 18 4.60 -20.89 5.73
C ASN A 18 3.61 -19.93 6.39
N PRO A 19 4.02 -19.22 7.47
CA PRO A 19 3.29 -18.07 7.94
C PRO A 19 3.26 -16.98 6.88
N TYR A 20 2.13 -16.29 6.73
CA TYR A 20 2.01 -15.23 5.73
C TYR A 20 1.20 -14.02 6.22
N ILE A 21 1.48 -12.89 5.57
CA ILE A 21 0.71 -11.65 5.64
C ILE A 21 0.03 -11.49 4.28
N SER A 22 -1.25 -11.14 4.26
CA SER A 22 -1.92 -10.83 3.00
C SER A 22 -1.55 -9.43 2.52
N ASP A 23 -1.31 -9.27 1.20
CA ASP A 23 -0.92 -8.00 0.63
C ASP A 23 -2.14 -7.15 0.22
N TYR A 24 -1.93 -5.84 0.03
CA TYR A 24 -2.96 -4.86 -0.38
C TYR A 24 -3.66 -5.23 -1.69
N SER A 25 -3.01 -5.99 -2.57
CA SER A 25 -3.56 -6.45 -3.85
C SER A 25 -4.76 -7.41 -3.72
N LEU A 26 -5.05 -7.92 -2.52
CA LEU A 26 -6.30 -8.60 -2.21
C LEU A 26 -7.48 -7.64 -1.96
N ASN A 27 -7.22 -6.34 -1.97
CA ASN A 27 -8.18 -5.25 -1.93
C ASN A 27 -9.18 -5.33 -0.76
N VAL A 28 -8.66 -5.52 0.45
CA VAL A 28 -9.46 -5.73 1.65
C VAL A 28 -9.97 -4.40 2.20
N VAL A 29 -11.30 -4.26 2.29
CA VAL A 29 -12.00 -3.04 2.78
C VAL A 29 -13.14 -3.32 3.77
N ASN A 30 -13.36 -4.59 4.17
CA ASN A 30 -14.45 -4.95 5.08
C ASN A 30 -14.08 -6.12 6.01
N SER A 31 -14.84 -6.27 7.11
CA SER A 31 -14.62 -7.27 8.15
C SER A 31 -14.74 -8.71 7.66
N ALA A 32 -15.65 -9.00 6.74
CA ALA A 32 -15.85 -10.37 6.22
C ALA A 32 -14.62 -10.85 5.43
N SER A 33 -13.99 -9.96 4.63
CA SER A 33 -12.73 -10.26 3.92
C SER A 33 -11.58 -10.48 4.90
N VAL A 34 -11.48 -9.66 5.95
CA VAL A 34 -10.47 -9.82 7.01
C VAL A 34 -10.65 -11.16 7.72
N TYR A 35 -11.88 -11.47 8.15
CA TYR A 35 -12.22 -12.74 8.79
C TYR A 35 -11.83 -13.93 7.91
N THR A 36 -12.19 -13.89 6.62
CA THR A 36 -11.88 -14.94 5.67
C THR A 36 -10.36 -15.18 5.56
N LEU A 37 -9.58 -14.11 5.45
CA LEU A 37 -8.12 -14.24 5.35
C LEU A 37 -7.48 -14.77 6.63
N HIS A 38 -7.96 -14.35 7.81
CA HIS A 38 -7.52 -14.94 9.09
C HIS A 38 -7.89 -16.41 9.19
N ARG A 39 -9.11 -16.80 8.76
CA ARG A 39 -9.52 -18.21 8.66
C ARG A 39 -8.66 -19.04 7.71
N LEU A 40 -8.13 -18.43 6.66
CA LEU A 40 -7.17 -19.05 5.74
C LEU A 40 -5.73 -19.04 6.27
N GLY A 41 -5.49 -18.52 7.47
CA GLY A 41 -4.20 -18.57 8.16
C GLY A 41 -3.32 -17.32 8.03
N ALA A 42 -3.85 -16.21 7.49
CA ALA A 42 -3.11 -14.95 7.47
C ALA A 42 -2.80 -14.48 8.89
N LYS A 43 -1.53 -14.21 9.17
CA LYS A 43 -1.08 -13.66 10.47
C LYS A 43 -1.50 -12.20 10.64
N ARG A 44 -1.51 -11.46 9.53
CA ARG A 44 -1.90 -10.06 9.44
C ARG A 44 -2.51 -9.79 8.07
N VAL A 45 -3.45 -8.87 8.01
CA VAL A 45 -4.13 -8.48 6.78
C VAL A 45 -3.78 -7.05 6.42
N THR A 46 -3.15 -6.84 5.25
CA THR A 46 -2.91 -5.49 4.73
C THR A 46 -4.17 -4.96 4.06
N LEU A 47 -4.60 -3.79 4.50
CA LEU A 47 -5.78 -3.10 3.98
C LEU A 47 -5.51 -2.48 2.60
N SER A 48 -6.59 -2.28 1.84
CA SER A 48 -6.53 -1.57 0.55
C SER A 48 -6.08 -0.11 0.70
N TYR A 49 -5.43 0.44 -0.33
CA TYR A 49 -5.18 1.89 -0.46
C TYR A 49 -6.45 2.74 -0.47
N GLU A 50 -7.60 2.14 -0.76
CA GLU A 50 -8.89 2.84 -0.90
C GLU A 50 -9.65 2.97 0.42
N ILE A 51 -9.16 2.36 1.51
CA ILE A 51 -9.86 2.43 2.79
C ILE A 51 -9.82 3.86 3.35
N ASN A 52 -10.98 4.34 3.80
CA ASN A 52 -11.06 5.62 4.51
C ASN A 52 -11.19 5.41 6.03
N LYS A 53 -11.03 6.50 6.78
CA LYS A 53 -11.05 6.47 8.25
C LYS A 53 -12.35 5.90 8.82
N LYS A 54 -13.50 6.25 8.21
CA LYS A 54 -14.81 5.74 8.63
C LYS A 54 -14.93 4.24 8.35
N SER A 55 -14.57 3.81 7.13
CA SER A 55 -14.63 2.40 6.74
C SER A 55 -13.69 1.53 7.56
N LEU A 56 -12.52 2.04 7.96
CA LEU A 56 -11.62 1.36 8.88
C LEU A 56 -12.29 1.13 10.23
N LYS A 57 -12.89 2.18 10.80
CA LYS A 57 -13.61 2.07 12.07
C LYS A 57 -14.76 1.07 11.98
N ASP A 58 -15.62 1.20 10.97
CA ASP A 58 -16.76 0.31 10.76
C ASP A 58 -16.32 -1.17 10.59
N LEU A 59 -15.19 -1.39 9.89
CA LEU A 59 -14.58 -2.71 9.72
C LEU A 59 -14.16 -3.30 11.07
N VAL A 60 -13.44 -2.52 11.88
CA VAL A 60 -12.91 -2.97 13.17
C VAL A 60 -14.05 -3.26 14.14
N ASP A 61 -15.04 -2.36 14.24
CA ASP A 61 -16.20 -2.51 15.11
C ASP A 61 -17.01 -3.77 14.73
N ALA A 62 -17.26 -3.99 13.42
CA ALA A 62 -17.97 -5.17 12.94
C ALA A 62 -17.18 -6.47 13.21
N TYR A 63 -15.86 -6.45 12.96
CA TYR A 63 -15.03 -7.62 13.23
C TYR A 63 -15.04 -7.99 14.72
N TYR A 64 -14.84 -7.00 15.60
CA TYR A 64 -14.84 -7.20 17.05
C TYR A 64 -16.16 -7.78 17.56
N LYS A 65 -17.29 -7.25 17.08
CA LYS A 65 -18.63 -7.73 17.45
C LYS A 65 -18.84 -9.22 17.12
N ASP A 66 -18.31 -9.65 15.97
CA ASP A 66 -18.57 -11.01 15.46
C ASP A 66 -17.53 -12.05 15.94
N ASN A 67 -16.35 -11.62 16.44
CA ASN A 67 -15.22 -12.50 16.71
C ASN A 67 -14.63 -12.38 18.12
N ASP A 68 -15.19 -11.57 18.99
CA ASP A 68 -14.72 -11.33 20.36
C ASP A 68 -13.23 -10.99 20.46
N GLY A 69 -12.75 -10.15 19.52
CA GLY A 69 -11.36 -9.69 19.47
C GLY A 69 -11.06 -8.80 18.29
N TYR A 70 -9.96 -8.05 18.36
CA TYR A 70 -9.53 -7.17 17.27
C TYR A 70 -8.77 -7.94 16.20
N PRO A 71 -8.94 -7.56 14.91
CA PRO A 71 -8.18 -8.16 13.82
C PRO A 71 -6.72 -7.69 13.83
N SER A 72 -5.78 -8.54 13.43
CA SER A 72 -4.41 -8.12 13.14
C SER A 72 -4.37 -7.45 11.76
N LEU A 73 -4.23 -6.13 11.73
CA LEU A 73 -4.27 -5.32 10.53
C LEU A 73 -2.94 -4.62 10.26
N GLU A 74 -2.67 -4.42 8.98
CA GLU A 74 -1.60 -3.58 8.49
C GLU A 74 -2.16 -2.54 7.52
N MET A 75 -1.66 -1.31 7.61
CA MET A 75 -2.06 -0.22 6.74
C MET A 75 -0.85 0.41 6.07
N ILE A 76 -0.95 0.67 4.75
CA ILE A 76 0.06 1.43 4.04
C ILE A 76 -0.14 2.91 4.35
N VAL A 77 0.87 3.54 4.92
CA VAL A 77 0.83 4.96 5.32
C VAL A 77 1.76 5.84 4.49
N TYR A 78 2.62 5.22 3.68
CA TYR A 78 3.48 5.92 2.73
C TYR A 78 3.71 5.08 1.48
N GLY A 79 3.72 5.74 0.32
CA GLY A 79 4.13 5.18 -0.97
C GLY A 79 3.19 5.53 -2.12
N ARG A 80 3.60 5.19 -3.34
CA ARG A 80 2.80 5.44 -4.55
C ARG A 80 1.86 4.28 -4.81
N ALA A 81 0.56 4.56 -4.81
CA ALA A 81 -0.44 3.56 -5.17
C ALA A 81 -0.29 3.16 -6.65
N PRO A 82 -0.37 1.87 -7.00
CA PRO A 82 -0.44 1.44 -8.38
C PRO A 82 -1.80 1.82 -8.98
N LEU A 83 -1.78 2.48 -10.14
CA LEU A 83 -2.99 2.87 -10.88
C LEU A 83 -3.34 1.86 -11.97
N LEU A 84 -2.32 1.27 -12.59
CA LEU A 84 -2.52 0.34 -13.70
C LEU A 84 -1.41 -0.72 -13.68
N PHE A 85 -1.81 -1.98 -13.85
CA PHE A 85 -0.91 -3.09 -14.17
C PHE A 85 -1.27 -3.62 -15.56
N THR A 86 -0.28 -3.73 -16.45
CA THR A 86 -0.52 -4.12 -17.84
C THR A 86 0.61 -4.95 -18.42
N LYS A 87 0.27 -5.82 -19.37
CA LYS A 87 1.24 -6.50 -20.25
C LYS A 87 1.72 -5.62 -21.41
N TYR A 88 1.15 -4.44 -21.58
CA TYR A 88 1.60 -3.48 -22.57
C TYR A 88 2.84 -2.74 -22.08
N CYS A 89 3.92 -2.83 -22.83
CA CYS A 89 5.16 -2.10 -22.55
C CYS A 89 5.25 -0.84 -23.43
N PRO A 90 5.08 0.36 -22.89
CA PRO A 90 5.18 1.60 -23.67
C PRO A 90 6.57 1.79 -24.26
N LEU A 91 7.62 1.37 -23.57
CA LEU A 91 9.01 1.50 -24.04
C LEU A 91 9.29 0.65 -25.28
N LYS A 92 8.70 -0.56 -25.35
CA LYS A 92 8.81 -1.40 -26.55
C LYS A 92 8.17 -0.72 -27.76
N LYS A 93 7.02 -0.07 -27.59
CA LYS A 93 6.35 0.66 -28.67
C LYS A 93 7.14 1.87 -29.15
N MET A 94 7.91 2.50 -28.26
CA MET A 94 8.77 3.64 -28.58
C MET A 94 10.17 3.23 -29.07
N ASN A 95 10.39 1.97 -29.40
CA ASN A 95 11.69 1.38 -29.79
C ASN A 95 12.79 1.57 -28.71
N GLN A 96 12.39 1.65 -27.44
CA GLN A 96 13.27 1.79 -26.28
C GLN A 96 13.45 0.48 -25.50
N CYS A 97 13.17 -0.67 -26.13
CA CYS A 97 13.32 -1.99 -25.51
C CYS A 97 14.76 -2.19 -25.02
N GLY A 98 14.89 -2.78 -23.81
CA GLY A 98 16.19 -2.97 -23.15
C GLY A 98 16.71 -1.76 -22.35
N ASN A 99 16.05 -0.62 -22.41
CA ASN A 99 16.43 0.57 -21.63
C ASN A 99 15.66 0.69 -20.30
N CYS A 100 14.66 -0.15 -20.07
CA CYS A 100 13.76 -0.09 -18.90
C CYS A 100 14.48 -0.20 -17.53
N LYS A 101 15.66 -0.80 -17.50
CA LYS A 101 16.49 -0.93 -16.27
C LYS A 101 17.54 0.19 -16.13
N LYS A 102 17.70 1.05 -17.14
CA LYS A 102 18.79 2.05 -17.17
C LYS A 102 18.41 3.38 -16.55
N LYS A 103 17.12 3.73 -16.58
CA LYS A 103 16.61 4.97 -16.03
C LYS A 103 15.14 4.84 -15.67
N GLN A 104 14.67 5.72 -14.79
CA GLN A 104 13.26 5.88 -14.49
C GLN A 104 12.54 6.52 -15.67
N TYR A 105 11.37 6.00 -16.03
CA TYR A 105 10.48 6.55 -17.04
C TYR A 105 9.17 6.98 -16.40
N GLU A 106 8.50 7.94 -17.03
CA GLU A 106 7.24 8.50 -16.57
C GLU A 106 6.29 8.70 -17.74
N LEU A 107 5.00 8.55 -17.49
CA LEU A 107 3.96 9.09 -18.34
C LEU A 107 3.60 10.49 -17.83
N GLN A 108 3.44 11.44 -18.74
CA GLN A 108 3.04 12.80 -18.40
C GLN A 108 1.68 13.10 -19.01
N ASP A 109 0.80 13.71 -18.24
CA ASP A 109 -0.35 14.45 -18.71
C ASP A 109 -0.16 15.96 -18.46
N GLU A 110 -1.20 16.75 -18.62
CA GLU A 110 -1.12 18.20 -18.45
C GLU A 110 -0.77 18.64 -17.01
N ASN A 111 -1.05 17.81 -16.01
CA ASN A 111 -0.97 18.17 -14.59
C ASN A 111 -0.03 17.30 -13.77
N PHE A 112 0.20 16.06 -14.19
CA PHE A 112 0.90 15.05 -13.39
C PHE A 112 1.91 14.26 -14.19
N SER A 113 2.94 13.79 -13.49
CA SER A 113 3.89 12.80 -13.96
C SER A 113 3.66 11.49 -13.20
N PHE A 114 3.46 10.39 -13.94
CA PHE A 114 3.14 9.06 -13.42
C PHE A 114 4.34 8.14 -13.63
N PRO A 115 5.08 7.77 -12.59
CA PRO A 115 6.22 6.88 -12.72
C PRO A 115 5.82 5.50 -13.26
N ILE A 116 6.69 4.94 -14.12
CA ILE A 116 6.54 3.63 -14.72
C ILE A 116 7.51 2.66 -14.06
N LEU A 117 7.00 1.56 -13.52
CA LEU A 117 7.80 0.41 -13.12
C LEU A 117 7.71 -0.66 -14.19
N SER A 118 8.87 -1.02 -14.76
CA SER A 118 8.98 -2.12 -15.72
C SER A 118 9.49 -3.38 -15.00
N HIS A 119 8.76 -4.49 -15.15
CA HIS A 119 9.10 -5.77 -14.54
C HIS A 119 9.91 -6.67 -15.49
N GLU A 120 10.53 -7.71 -14.95
CA GLU A 120 11.39 -8.62 -15.71
C GLU A 120 10.63 -9.43 -16.77
N ASP A 121 9.36 -9.71 -16.52
CA ASP A 121 8.44 -10.40 -17.43
C ASP A 121 7.83 -9.47 -18.49
N CYS A 122 8.36 -8.26 -18.64
CA CYS A 122 7.85 -7.20 -19.54
C CYS A 122 6.44 -6.71 -19.21
N THR A 123 5.94 -6.97 -18.00
CA THR A 123 4.77 -6.26 -17.48
C THR A 123 5.16 -4.87 -16.99
N THR A 124 4.18 -4.01 -16.89
CA THR A 124 4.38 -2.60 -16.52
C THR A 124 3.37 -2.20 -15.46
N THR A 125 3.84 -1.56 -14.39
CA THR A 125 2.98 -0.87 -13.42
C THR A 125 3.12 0.63 -13.58
N ILE A 126 2.01 1.34 -13.67
CA ILE A 126 1.98 2.80 -13.64
C ILE A 126 1.58 3.20 -12.23
N LEU A 127 2.42 4.02 -11.60
CA LEU A 127 2.22 4.50 -10.25
C LEU A 127 1.50 5.85 -10.24
N ASN A 128 0.83 6.15 -9.13
CA ASN A 128 0.23 7.47 -8.92
C ASN A 128 1.30 8.56 -8.96
N GLY A 129 0.98 9.68 -9.60
CA GLY A 129 1.83 10.87 -9.65
C GLY A 129 2.08 11.49 -8.26
N LYS A 130 1.10 11.37 -7.35
CA LYS A 130 1.26 11.81 -5.95
C LYS A 130 1.54 10.63 -5.02
N ILE A 131 2.32 10.88 -3.98
CA ILE A 131 2.65 9.93 -2.93
C ILE A 131 1.52 9.89 -1.91
N LEU A 132 0.98 8.71 -1.58
CA LEU A 132 0.17 8.56 -0.37
C LEU A 132 1.06 8.87 0.83
N ASN A 133 0.70 9.86 1.63
CA ASN A 133 1.41 10.23 2.84
C ASN A 133 0.41 10.44 3.99
N LEU A 134 0.30 9.44 4.85
CA LEU A 134 -0.53 9.42 6.05
C LEU A 134 0.31 9.41 7.33
N LEU A 135 1.60 9.79 7.26
CA LEU A 135 2.48 9.79 8.43
C LEU A 135 1.94 10.69 9.55
N ASP A 136 1.36 11.83 9.20
CA ASP A 136 0.74 12.74 10.18
C ASP A 136 -0.49 12.15 10.88
N GLU A 137 -1.14 11.16 10.25
CA GLU A 137 -2.36 10.53 10.75
C GLU A 137 -2.08 9.30 11.64
N MET A 138 -0.84 8.75 11.64
CA MET A 138 -0.52 7.45 12.26
C MET A 138 -0.98 7.36 13.72
N ASN A 139 -0.78 8.42 14.51
CA ASN A 139 -1.17 8.45 15.92
C ASN A 139 -2.70 8.53 16.15
N SER A 140 -3.47 8.83 15.10
CA SER A 140 -4.94 8.89 15.15
C SER A 140 -5.60 7.62 14.59
N ILE A 141 -4.82 6.69 14.07
CA ILE A 141 -5.29 5.42 13.51
C ILE A 141 -5.26 4.37 14.61
N GLU A 142 -6.44 3.93 15.01
CA GLU A 142 -6.62 2.93 16.08
C GLU A 142 -6.77 1.52 15.50
N HIS A 143 -6.40 0.51 16.29
CA HIS A 143 -6.58 -0.93 15.97
C HIS A 143 -5.86 -1.41 14.72
N VAL A 144 -4.79 -0.73 14.32
CA VAL A 144 -3.85 -1.17 13.29
C VAL A 144 -2.54 -1.55 13.96
N GLU A 145 -2.13 -2.81 13.79
CA GLU A 145 -0.94 -3.37 14.46
C GLU A 145 0.36 -2.92 13.83
N ALA A 146 0.35 -2.68 12.51
CA ALA A 146 1.54 -2.29 11.77
C ALA A 146 1.25 -1.24 10.69
N PHE A 147 2.18 -0.30 10.54
CA PHE A 147 2.22 0.64 9.44
C PHE A 147 3.29 0.25 8.44
N ARG A 148 2.92 0.21 7.16
CA ARG A 148 3.85 -0.10 6.07
C ARG A 148 4.27 1.17 5.33
N LEU A 149 5.57 1.31 5.12
CA LEU A 149 6.16 2.25 4.16
C LEU A 149 6.46 1.45 2.88
N ASN A 150 5.73 1.74 1.80
CA ASN A 150 5.78 0.98 0.56
C ASN A 150 6.64 1.72 -0.48
N PHE A 151 7.95 1.56 -0.39
CA PHE A 151 8.93 2.18 -1.29
C PHE A 151 8.92 1.53 -2.67
N THR A 152 9.07 2.33 -3.73
CA THR A 152 9.05 1.88 -5.14
C THR A 152 10.16 2.46 -5.99
N ILE A 153 10.32 3.78 -6.01
CA ILE A 153 11.26 4.51 -6.86
C ILE A 153 12.16 5.47 -6.06
N GLU A 154 11.94 5.52 -4.76
CA GLU A 154 12.68 6.39 -3.85
C GLU A 154 14.18 6.04 -3.82
N SER A 155 15.04 7.04 -3.76
CA SER A 155 16.48 6.88 -3.53
C SER A 155 16.75 6.37 -2.10
N LYS A 156 17.96 5.89 -1.88
CA LYS A 156 18.37 5.43 -0.55
C LYS A 156 18.26 6.54 0.50
N GLU A 157 18.60 7.75 0.13
CA GLU A 157 18.58 8.94 0.98
C GLU A 157 17.13 9.30 1.37
N GLU A 158 16.23 9.29 0.40
CA GLU A 158 14.78 9.50 0.63
C GLU A 158 14.20 8.40 1.53
N VAL A 159 14.53 7.14 1.30
CA VAL A 159 14.08 6.02 2.15
C VAL A 159 14.50 6.24 3.61
N ILE A 160 15.77 6.61 3.86
CA ILE A 160 16.27 6.87 5.22
C ILE A 160 15.49 8.01 5.85
N GLN A 161 15.34 9.14 5.13
CA GLN A 161 14.63 10.32 5.62
C GLN A 161 13.16 9.99 6.00
N ILE A 162 12.47 9.25 5.16
CA ILE A 162 11.06 8.87 5.40
C ILE A 162 10.94 7.93 6.60
N ILE A 163 11.88 6.98 6.77
CA ILE A 163 11.91 6.10 7.95
C ILE A 163 12.11 6.91 9.23
N GLU A 164 12.99 7.90 9.22
CA GLU A 164 13.22 8.79 10.37
C GLU A 164 11.98 9.61 10.67
N MET A 165 11.34 10.23 9.67
CA MET A 165 10.08 10.95 9.83
C MET A 165 8.99 10.06 10.43
N ALA A 166 8.84 8.82 9.95
CA ALA A 166 7.85 7.88 10.47
C ALA A 166 8.12 7.52 11.93
N LYS A 167 9.38 7.31 12.32
CA LYS A 167 9.79 7.07 13.72
C LYS A 167 9.49 8.26 14.62
N ASP A 168 9.80 9.48 14.15
CA ASP A 168 9.52 10.70 14.90
C ASP A 168 8.02 10.88 15.13
N LYS A 169 7.19 10.56 14.13
CA LYS A 169 5.73 10.56 14.30
C LYS A 169 5.26 9.57 15.34
N LEU A 170 5.74 8.34 15.32
CA LEU A 170 5.42 7.32 16.33
C LEU A 170 5.88 7.74 17.74
N ASN A 171 6.93 8.54 17.84
CA ASN A 171 7.44 9.11 19.09
C ASN A 171 6.72 10.40 19.51
N GLY A 172 5.66 10.81 18.83
CA GLY A 172 4.81 11.93 19.21
C GLY A 172 5.17 13.28 18.57
N SER A 173 5.99 13.33 17.53
CA SER A 173 6.27 14.58 16.81
C SER A 173 4.99 15.16 16.20
N THR A 174 4.74 16.45 16.43
CA THR A 174 3.61 17.21 15.90
C THR A 174 3.94 17.98 14.62
N VAL A 175 5.21 18.01 14.22
CA VAL A 175 5.66 18.72 13.00
C VAL A 175 5.10 18.00 11.78
N SER A 176 4.29 18.71 10.95
CA SER A 176 3.74 18.12 9.74
C SER A 176 4.83 17.78 8.73
N VAL A 177 4.71 16.57 8.14
CA VAL A 177 5.61 16.08 7.08
C VAL A 177 4.89 15.93 5.75
N PHE A 178 3.64 16.38 5.66
CA PHE A 178 2.82 16.35 4.45
C PHE A 178 3.15 17.54 3.54
N ASN A 179 3.47 17.26 2.27
CA ASN A 179 3.68 18.26 1.24
C ASN A 179 2.51 18.22 0.22
N PRO A 180 1.63 19.23 0.17
CA PRO A 180 0.46 19.23 -0.72
C PRO A 180 0.80 19.21 -2.21
N ASP A 181 2.00 19.61 -2.61
CA ASP A 181 2.42 19.60 -4.01
C ASP A 181 2.74 18.20 -4.51
N THR A 182 3.36 17.37 -3.67
CA THR A 182 3.81 16.01 -4.02
C THR A 182 2.97 14.91 -3.41
N ASP A 183 2.25 15.19 -2.32
CA ASP A 183 1.57 14.19 -1.52
C ASP A 183 0.04 14.20 -1.72
N THR A 184 -0.56 13.10 -1.37
CA THR A 184 -2.02 12.93 -1.24
C THR A 184 -2.35 12.13 0.00
N ARG A 185 -3.49 12.42 0.62
CA ARG A 185 -4.08 11.57 1.66
C ARG A 185 -4.96 10.46 1.08
N GLY A 186 -5.00 10.32 -0.24
CA GLY A 186 -5.83 9.34 -0.93
C GLY A 186 -7.31 9.51 -0.60
N HIS A 187 -7.94 8.41 -0.22
CA HIS A 187 -9.34 8.37 0.23
C HIS A 187 -9.48 8.49 1.76
N PHE A 188 -8.38 8.52 2.52
CA PHE A 188 -8.41 8.34 3.97
C PHE A 188 -9.31 9.35 4.69
N ASN A 189 -9.25 10.62 4.32
CA ASN A 189 -10.06 11.70 4.91
C ASN A 189 -11.32 12.03 4.10
N LYS A 190 -11.64 11.25 3.04
CA LYS A 190 -12.85 11.50 2.24
C LYS A 190 -14.01 10.68 2.78
N GLU A 191 -15.14 11.32 3.02
CA GLU A 191 -16.39 10.60 3.17
C GLU A 191 -16.80 10.06 1.79
N ILE A 192 -17.02 8.76 1.70
CA ILE A 192 -17.67 8.15 0.53
C ILE A 192 -19.15 8.48 0.69
N MET A 193 -19.65 9.35 -0.20
CA MET A 193 -21.08 9.64 -0.32
C MET A 193 -21.83 8.43 -0.87
#